data_3881ca59958836244cda5b80da6593cd
#
_entry.id   3881ca59958836244cda5b80da6593cd
#
_cell.length_a   1.000
_cell.length_b   1.000
_cell.length_c   1.000
_cell.angle_alpha   90.00
_cell.angle_beta   90.00
_cell.angle_gamma   90.00
#
_symmetry.space_group_name_H-M   'P 1'
#
loop_
_entity.id
_entity.type
_entity.pdbx_description
1 polymer ?
#
loop_
_entity_poly.entity_id
_entity_poly.type
_entity_poly.pdbx_seq_one_letter_code
_entity_poly.pdbx_strand_id
1 'polypeptide(L)'
;MSKYGAIFAILILSVLLLSGFVMASDLNHGDLAAEFVDYDGDLVADLPADESEWSNPDTIIFSYTPVEEPSVYKTAWSDFLDHLAEVTGKEVMFYAVENYAAQLEALRAGRIHIAGINTGSVPFAVNTAGVVPFAMMAAEDGSFGYEMEIITQKNSELSGLKDLEGETVAFVSQTSNSGFKAPSAILKSEMGFEAGEDYETTFSGRHDNSIMGVYNGDYEVAAIANSVMHRMDANGAIDLSELKTIYKSQTFPTTAYSYVNNMHPGLAQKVKKAFFTFDWSGTSLEAEFDDEQFIPIDYKTYWEVIRTIDRANGVEYK
;
A
#
# COMPACT_ATOMS: atom_id res chain seq x y z
N MET A 1 44.95 -13.78 79.83
CA MET A 1 43.50 -13.85 79.98
C MET A 1 42.90 -13.17 78.79
N SER A 2 41.91 -13.82 78.25
CA SER A 2 40.93 -13.49 77.22
C SER A 2 41.38 -13.40 75.75
N LYS A 3 40.94 -14.44 75.05
CA LYS A 3 40.94 -14.68 73.64
C LYS A 3 39.74 -13.96 72.98
N TYR A 4 39.95 -13.34 71.84
CA TYR A 4 38.86 -13.19 70.85
C TYR A 4 39.50 -13.37 69.49
N GLY A 5 39.13 -14.47 68.85
CA GLY A 5 39.46 -14.77 67.48
C GLY A 5 38.48 -13.99 66.54
N ALA A 6 39.03 -13.34 65.60
CA ALA A 6 38.26 -12.73 64.50
C ALA A 6 38.10 -13.77 63.38
N ILE A 7 36.86 -14.20 63.13
CA ILE A 7 36.45 -14.98 61.97
C ILE A 7 36.32 -14.06 60.81
N PHE A 8 37.18 -14.16 59.81
CA PHE A 8 37.03 -13.52 58.50
C PHE A 8 36.00 -14.30 57.69
N ALA A 9 34.82 -13.76 57.55
CA ALA A 9 33.82 -14.27 56.62
C ALA A 9 34.12 -13.73 55.21
N ILE A 10 34.57 -14.57 54.32
CA ILE A 10 34.71 -14.27 52.89
C ILE A 10 33.31 -14.32 52.28
N LEU A 11 32.74 -13.14 51.99
CA LEU A 11 31.55 -13.01 51.14
C LEU A 11 31.95 -13.21 49.67
N ILE A 12 31.69 -14.40 49.17
CA ILE A 12 31.76 -14.67 47.72
C ILE A 12 30.54 -14.02 47.10
N LEU A 13 30.74 -12.86 46.48
CA LEU A 13 29.73 -12.17 45.65
C LEU A 13 29.61 -12.94 44.34
N SER A 14 28.68 -13.90 44.27
CA SER A 14 28.28 -14.54 43.03
C SER A 14 27.50 -13.54 42.18
N VAL A 15 28.20 -12.88 41.25
CA VAL A 15 27.57 -12.17 40.15
C VAL A 15 26.89 -13.22 39.26
N LEU A 16 25.61 -13.45 39.48
CA LEU A 16 24.71 -14.07 38.50
C LEU A 16 24.63 -13.14 37.30
N LEU A 17 25.39 -13.45 36.27
CA LEU A 17 25.11 -13.01 34.93
C LEU A 17 23.74 -13.60 34.54
N LEU A 18 22.68 -12.87 34.81
CA LEU A 18 21.42 -13.05 34.09
C LEU A 18 21.71 -12.61 32.63
N SER A 19 22.20 -13.56 31.84
CA SER A 19 21.98 -13.49 30.41
C SER A 19 20.45 -13.53 30.22
N GLY A 20 19.84 -12.35 30.05
CA GLY A 20 18.44 -12.25 29.70
C GLY A 20 18.26 -13.00 28.38
N PHE A 21 17.71 -14.20 28.45
CA PHE A 21 16.98 -14.75 27.31
C PHE A 21 15.86 -13.77 27.04
N VAL A 22 16.06 -12.89 26.08
CA VAL A 22 14.94 -12.16 25.45
C VAL A 22 14.08 -13.27 24.85
N MET A 23 12.96 -13.53 25.52
CA MET A 23 11.97 -14.45 24.98
C MET A 23 11.49 -13.83 23.68
N ALA A 24 11.35 -14.62 22.62
CA ALA A 24 10.84 -14.18 21.32
C ALA A 24 9.48 -13.46 21.39
N SER A 25 8.81 -13.50 22.55
CA SER A 25 7.58 -12.77 22.86
C SER A 25 7.77 -11.27 23.13
N ASP A 26 9.00 -10.78 23.31
CA ASP A 26 9.28 -9.35 23.59
C ASP A 26 9.76 -8.60 22.34
N LEU A 27 9.87 -9.29 21.20
CA LEU A 27 10.10 -8.64 19.93
C LEU A 27 8.83 -7.87 19.55
N ASN A 28 8.97 -6.58 19.34
CA ASN A 28 7.85 -5.74 18.92
C ASN A 28 7.50 -6.08 17.47
N HIS A 29 6.58 -7.01 17.29
CA HIS A 29 6.11 -7.40 15.96
C HIS A 29 5.21 -6.33 15.32
N GLY A 30 4.86 -5.26 16.05
CA GLY A 30 3.83 -4.34 15.61
C GLY A 30 2.55 -5.11 15.28
N ASP A 31 2.01 -4.87 14.07
CA ASP A 31 0.87 -5.62 13.53
C ASP A 31 1.32 -6.75 12.58
N LEU A 32 2.62 -7.04 12.49
CA LEU A 32 3.18 -8.07 11.60
C LEU A 32 2.69 -9.48 11.99
N ALA A 33 2.46 -10.32 11.00
CA ALA A 33 2.19 -11.74 11.21
C ALA A 33 3.37 -12.41 11.93
N ALA A 34 3.09 -13.48 12.69
CA ALA A 34 4.03 -14.09 13.65
C ALA A 34 5.34 -14.62 13.03
N GLU A 35 5.36 -14.87 11.73
CA GLU A 35 6.55 -15.28 10.96
C GLU A 35 7.51 -14.14 10.65
N PHE A 36 7.08 -12.88 10.79
CA PHE A 36 7.90 -11.70 10.49
C PHE A 36 8.39 -11.02 11.76
N VAL A 37 9.56 -10.42 11.70
CA VAL A 37 10.18 -9.70 12.80
C VAL A 37 10.58 -8.30 12.33
N ASP A 38 10.40 -7.32 13.19
CA ASP A 38 10.85 -5.93 13.03
C ASP A 38 11.79 -5.61 14.19
N TYR A 39 13.11 -5.61 13.95
CA TYR A 39 14.12 -5.36 14.97
C TYR A 39 14.44 -3.88 15.16
N ASP A 40 14.24 -3.05 14.13
CA ASP A 40 14.62 -1.64 14.13
C ASP A 40 13.45 -0.69 14.35
N GLY A 41 12.23 -1.22 14.33
CA GLY A 41 11.00 -0.47 14.61
C GLY A 41 10.54 0.41 13.47
N ASP A 42 10.86 0.05 12.23
CA ASP A 42 10.41 0.76 11.04
C ASP A 42 9.02 0.30 10.53
N LEU A 43 8.42 -0.68 11.20
CA LEU A 43 7.12 -1.29 10.93
C LEU A 43 7.10 -2.18 9.69
N VAL A 44 8.25 -2.62 9.22
CA VAL A 44 8.42 -3.51 8.07
C VAL A 44 9.14 -4.77 8.50
N ALA A 45 8.86 -5.88 7.84
CA ALA A 45 9.55 -7.14 8.12
C ALA A 45 11.03 -7.06 7.73
N ASP A 46 11.92 -7.35 8.69
CA ASP A 46 13.35 -7.47 8.46
C ASP A 46 13.72 -8.69 7.60
N LEU A 47 14.90 -8.63 7.02
CA LEU A 47 15.48 -9.76 6.30
C LEU A 47 15.66 -10.95 7.26
N PRO A 48 15.24 -12.18 6.89
CA PRO A 48 15.48 -13.36 7.71
C PRO A 48 16.97 -13.55 8.06
N ALA A 49 17.25 -13.90 9.31
CA ALA A 49 18.62 -14.12 9.78
C ALA A 49 19.29 -15.37 9.16
N ASP A 50 18.49 -16.36 8.78
CA ASP A 50 18.95 -17.55 8.07
C ASP A 50 19.05 -17.30 6.57
N GLU A 51 20.27 -17.25 6.05
CA GLU A 51 20.52 -17.02 4.62
C GLU A 51 19.87 -18.08 3.70
N SER A 52 19.55 -19.26 4.24
CA SER A 52 18.88 -20.32 3.48
C SER A 52 17.42 -19.97 3.14
N GLU A 53 16.83 -18.99 3.82
CA GLU A 53 15.50 -18.46 3.56
C GLU A 53 15.49 -17.35 2.49
N TRP A 54 16.67 -16.86 2.09
CA TRP A 54 16.76 -15.76 1.14
C TRP A 54 16.37 -16.19 -0.28
N SER A 55 15.50 -15.43 -0.87
CA SER A 55 14.99 -15.64 -2.23
C SER A 55 15.88 -14.95 -3.27
N ASN A 56 16.44 -15.72 -4.19
CA ASN A 56 17.19 -15.21 -5.36
C ASN A 56 16.72 -15.92 -6.64
N PRO A 57 15.48 -15.67 -7.09
CA PRO A 57 14.89 -16.37 -8.21
C PRO A 57 15.62 -16.09 -9.53
N ASP A 58 15.57 -17.02 -10.47
CA ASP A 58 16.05 -16.80 -11.84
C ASP A 58 15.10 -15.90 -12.63
N THR A 59 13.79 -16.02 -12.35
CA THR A 59 12.74 -15.17 -12.93
C THR A 59 12.08 -14.33 -11.82
N ILE A 60 12.16 -13.01 -11.94
CA ILE A 60 11.44 -12.06 -11.08
C ILE A 60 9.99 -11.97 -11.57
N ILE A 61 9.05 -12.13 -10.65
CA ILE A 61 7.64 -11.92 -10.93
C ILE A 61 7.25 -10.53 -10.41
N PHE A 62 6.84 -9.66 -11.33
CA PHE A 62 6.36 -8.31 -11.04
C PHE A 62 4.83 -8.24 -11.21
N SER A 63 4.14 -7.55 -10.33
CA SER A 63 2.71 -7.30 -10.42
C SER A 63 2.40 -5.83 -10.13
N TYR A 64 1.35 -5.31 -10.76
CA TYR A 64 0.81 -3.99 -10.46
C TYR A 64 -0.66 -4.09 -10.06
N THR A 65 -1.05 -3.27 -9.09
CA THR A 65 -2.42 -3.24 -8.55
C THR A 65 -3.44 -2.88 -9.63
N PRO A 66 -4.56 -3.61 -9.77
CA PRO A 66 -5.55 -3.34 -10.82
C PRO A 66 -6.53 -2.24 -10.38
N VAL A 67 -6.07 -0.99 -10.37
CA VAL A 67 -6.94 0.18 -10.09
C VAL A 67 -7.87 0.49 -11.25
N GLU A 68 -7.50 0.02 -12.46
CA GLU A 68 -8.24 0.03 -13.72
C GLU A 68 -8.17 -1.35 -14.37
N GLU A 69 -8.62 -1.49 -15.62
CA GLU A 69 -8.58 -2.75 -16.35
C GLU A 69 -7.16 -3.35 -16.42
N PRO A 70 -6.92 -4.56 -15.88
CA PRO A 70 -5.56 -5.12 -15.73
C PRO A 70 -4.79 -5.28 -17.04
N SER A 71 -5.46 -5.40 -18.18
CA SER A 71 -4.81 -5.59 -19.49
C SER A 71 -3.98 -4.37 -19.93
N VAL A 72 -4.31 -3.17 -19.47
CA VAL A 72 -3.60 -1.92 -19.75
C VAL A 72 -2.18 -1.98 -19.20
N TYR A 73 -2.03 -2.49 -17.98
CA TYR A 73 -0.76 -2.44 -17.27
C TYR A 73 0.35 -3.32 -17.82
N LYS A 74 0.02 -4.41 -18.53
CA LYS A 74 1.06 -5.23 -19.16
C LYS A 74 1.86 -4.44 -20.19
N THR A 75 1.20 -3.56 -20.94
CA THR A 75 1.86 -2.69 -21.93
C THR A 75 2.53 -1.50 -21.25
N ALA A 76 1.84 -0.83 -20.32
CA ALA A 76 2.38 0.31 -19.61
C ALA A 76 3.70 0.01 -18.89
N TRP A 77 3.85 -1.19 -18.35
CA TRP A 77 5.07 -1.61 -17.63
C TRP A 77 6.17 -2.19 -18.52
N SER A 78 5.97 -2.38 -19.84
CA SER A 78 6.92 -3.11 -20.69
C SER A 78 8.34 -2.57 -20.66
N ASP A 79 8.52 -1.27 -20.89
CA ASP A 79 9.85 -0.64 -20.93
C ASP A 79 10.58 -0.71 -19.58
N PHE A 80 9.82 -0.52 -18.49
CA PHE A 80 10.37 -0.66 -17.15
C PHE A 80 10.79 -2.11 -16.83
N LEU A 81 10.02 -3.10 -17.24
CA LEU A 81 10.34 -4.52 -16.99
C LEU A 81 11.60 -4.94 -17.78
N ASP A 82 11.79 -4.43 -18.99
CA ASP A 82 13.00 -4.64 -19.77
C ASP A 82 14.22 -4.01 -19.08
N HIS A 83 14.08 -2.78 -18.57
CA HIS A 83 15.12 -2.11 -17.76
C HIS A 83 15.41 -2.88 -16.46
N LEU A 84 14.39 -3.34 -15.76
CA LEU A 84 14.54 -4.16 -14.55
C LEU A 84 15.31 -5.45 -14.84
N ALA A 85 15.01 -6.11 -15.97
CA ALA A 85 15.74 -7.31 -16.41
C ALA A 85 17.22 -7.01 -16.69
N GLU A 86 17.52 -5.91 -17.39
CA GLU A 86 18.88 -5.49 -17.68
C GLU A 86 19.69 -5.21 -16.40
N VAL A 87 19.15 -4.43 -15.47
CA VAL A 87 19.86 -4.02 -14.24
C VAL A 87 20.04 -5.20 -13.29
N THR A 88 19.05 -6.08 -13.17
CA THR A 88 19.13 -7.23 -12.26
C THR A 88 19.90 -8.40 -12.86
N GLY A 89 19.92 -8.53 -14.18
CA GLY A 89 20.44 -9.70 -14.90
C GLY A 89 19.54 -10.92 -14.72
N LYS A 90 18.25 -10.74 -14.47
CA LYS A 90 17.25 -11.77 -14.29
C LYS A 90 16.21 -11.71 -15.40
N GLU A 91 15.53 -12.82 -15.64
CA GLU A 91 14.26 -12.77 -16.37
C GLU A 91 13.21 -12.02 -15.54
N VAL A 92 12.32 -11.24 -16.18
CA VAL A 92 11.23 -10.53 -15.50
C VAL A 92 9.92 -10.86 -16.21
N MET A 93 8.90 -11.21 -15.43
CA MET A 93 7.57 -11.51 -15.94
C MET A 93 6.51 -10.65 -15.26
N PHE A 94 5.61 -10.07 -16.04
CA PHE A 94 4.42 -9.42 -15.52
C PHE A 94 3.36 -10.45 -15.13
N TYR A 95 2.88 -10.37 -13.87
CA TYR A 95 1.80 -11.20 -13.35
C TYR A 95 0.56 -10.34 -13.14
N ALA A 96 -0.41 -10.47 -14.05
CA ALA A 96 -1.69 -9.78 -13.92
C ALA A 96 -2.55 -10.43 -12.82
N VAL A 97 -3.22 -9.60 -12.05
CA VAL A 97 -4.18 -10.00 -11.01
C VAL A 97 -5.53 -9.33 -11.26
N GLU A 98 -6.61 -10.00 -10.91
CA GLU A 98 -7.97 -9.55 -11.20
C GLU A 98 -8.47 -8.46 -10.22
N ASN A 99 -7.96 -8.48 -8.98
CA ASN A 99 -8.38 -7.56 -7.92
C ASN A 99 -7.32 -7.49 -6.82
N TYR A 100 -7.51 -6.56 -5.87
CA TYR A 100 -6.57 -6.29 -4.77
C TYR A 100 -6.39 -7.50 -3.84
N ALA A 101 -7.47 -8.24 -3.53
CA ALA A 101 -7.38 -9.42 -2.69
C ALA A 101 -6.55 -10.53 -3.35
N ALA A 102 -6.72 -10.75 -4.66
CA ALA A 102 -5.91 -11.71 -5.42
C ALA A 102 -4.42 -11.33 -5.42
N GLN A 103 -4.08 -10.04 -5.46
CA GLN A 103 -2.69 -9.58 -5.35
C GLN A 103 -2.11 -9.88 -3.95
N LEU A 104 -2.84 -9.58 -2.89
CA LEU A 104 -2.42 -9.86 -1.51
C LEU A 104 -2.19 -11.37 -1.30
N GLU A 105 -3.12 -12.21 -1.76
CA GLU A 105 -2.97 -13.67 -1.67
C GLU A 105 -1.80 -14.21 -2.49
N ALA A 106 -1.52 -13.64 -3.66
CA ALA A 106 -0.37 -14.03 -4.47
C ALA A 106 0.96 -13.62 -3.81
N LEU A 107 1.01 -12.46 -3.13
CA LEU A 107 2.15 -12.02 -2.33
C LEU A 107 2.37 -12.96 -1.14
N ARG A 108 1.33 -13.25 -0.35
CA ARG A 108 1.40 -14.20 0.79
C ARG A 108 1.85 -15.59 0.38
N ALA A 109 1.44 -16.02 -0.81
CA ALA A 109 1.81 -17.32 -1.36
C ALA A 109 3.22 -17.34 -2.01
N GLY A 110 3.99 -16.24 -1.94
CA GLY A 110 5.33 -16.13 -2.54
C GLY A 110 5.35 -16.23 -4.07
N ARG A 111 4.23 -15.92 -4.74
CA ARG A 111 4.12 -15.96 -6.21
C ARG A 111 4.55 -14.67 -6.89
N ILE A 112 4.64 -13.58 -6.15
CA ILE A 112 5.06 -12.26 -6.61
C ILE A 112 6.29 -11.87 -5.81
N HIS A 113 7.32 -11.36 -6.48
CA HIS A 113 8.57 -10.93 -5.85
C HIS A 113 8.66 -9.42 -5.71
N ILE A 114 8.05 -8.67 -6.64
CA ILE A 114 7.97 -7.21 -6.65
C ILE A 114 6.55 -6.81 -7.01
N ALA A 115 5.98 -5.86 -6.28
CA ALA A 115 4.64 -5.40 -6.57
C ALA A 115 4.49 -3.88 -6.41
N GLY A 116 3.76 -3.25 -7.33
CA GLY A 116 3.09 -1.98 -7.09
C GLY A 116 1.76 -2.27 -6.39
N ILE A 117 1.59 -1.79 -5.16
CA ILE A 117 0.46 -2.10 -4.29
C ILE A 117 -0.33 -0.82 -4.03
N ASN A 118 -1.65 -0.83 -4.25
CA ASN A 118 -2.49 0.33 -3.98
C ASN A 118 -2.38 0.79 -2.53
N THR A 119 -2.52 2.07 -2.32
CA THR A 119 -2.31 2.78 -1.05
C THR A 119 -2.95 2.07 0.16
N GLY A 120 -4.19 1.67 0.04
CA GLY A 120 -4.93 1.06 1.14
C GLY A 120 -4.56 -0.39 1.41
N SER A 121 -4.05 -1.13 0.41
CA SER A 121 -3.62 -2.52 0.59
C SER A 121 -2.19 -2.66 1.11
N VAL A 122 -1.37 -1.59 1.06
CA VAL A 122 0.02 -1.63 1.54
C VAL A 122 0.13 -2.12 3.00
N PRO A 123 -0.65 -1.59 3.97
CA PRO A 123 -0.56 -2.09 5.35
C PRO A 123 -0.88 -3.59 5.48
N PHE A 124 -1.85 -4.11 4.71
CA PHE A 124 -2.13 -5.54 4.67
C PHE A 124 -0.94 -6.33 4.12
N ALA A 125 -0.36 -5.90 2.99
CA ALA A 125 0.78 -6.57 2.38
C ALA A 125 2.01 -6.57 3.30
N VAL A 126 2.29 -5.45 3.96
CA VAL A 126 3.38 -5.35 4.95
C VAL A 126 3.15 -6.33 6.10
N ASN A 127 1.96 -6.32 6.70
CA ASN A 127 1.70 -7.09 7.91
C ASN A 127 1.48 -8.58 7.64
N THR A 128 0.90 -8.96 6.50
CA THR A 128 0.50 -10.35 6.23
C THR A 128 1.34 -11.08 5.18
N ALA A 129 2.14 -10.35 4.39
CA ALA A 129 3.00 -10.92 3.36
C ALA A 129 4.47 -10.47 3.49
N GLY A 130 4.80 -9.66 4.50
CA GLY A 130 6.16 -9.23 4.81
C GLY A 130 6.82 -8.42 3.69
N VAL A 131 6.05 -7.70 2.86
CA VAL A 131 6.65 -6.89 1.80
C VAL A 131 7.32 -5.64 2.36
N VAL A 132 8.36 -5.19 1.69
CA VAL A 132 9.17 -4.01 2.03
C VAL A 132 8.88 -2.89 1.03
N PRO A 133 8.01 -1.91 1.37
CA PRO A 133 7.80 -0.73 0.54
C PRO A 133 9.07 0.13 0.46
N PHE A 134 9.46 0.57 -0.73
CA PHE A 134 10.71 1.31 -0.90
C PHE A 134 10.63 2.47 -1.90
N ALA A 135 9.62 2.51 -2.77
CA ALA A 135 9.46 3.55 -3.77
C ALA A 135 8.00 3.87 -4.04
N MET A 136 7.74 5.07 -4.55
CA MET A 136 6.48 5.47 -5.18
C MET A 136 6.77 6.37 -6.38
N MET A 137 5.79 6.59 -7.23
CA MET A 137 5.85 7.53 -8.35
C MET A 137 5.71 8.97 -7.87
N ALA A 138 6.31 9.90 -8.58
CA ALA A 138 6.24 11.33 -8.33
C ALA A 138 6.50 12.12 -9.63
N ALA A 139 6.03 13.37 -9.66
CA ALA A 139 6.39 14.33 -10.69
C ALA A 139 7.88 14.74 -10.62
N GLU A 140 8.38 15.43 -11.64
CA GLU A 140 9.79 15.89 -11.74
C GLU A 140 10.22 16.74 -10.53
N ASP A 141 9.31 17.58 -10.01
CA ASP A 141 9.59 18.42 -8.83
C ASP A 141 9.53 17.67 -7.49
N GLY A 142 9.24 16.36 -7.51
CA GLY A 142 9.11 15.50 -6.34
C GLY A 142 7.74 15.56 -5.67
N SER A 143 6.78 16.30 -6.21
CA SER A 143 5.40 16.23 -5.74
C SER A 143 4.81 14.86 -6.04
N PHE A 144 3.98 14.36 -5.13
CA PHE A 144 3.43 13.01 -5.23
C PHE A 144 2.03 12.94 -4.65
N GLY A 145 1.35 11.86 -4.97
CA GLY A 145 0.10 11.51 -4.34
C GLY A 145 -1.12 11.81 -5.18
N TYR A 146 -2.28 11.56 -4.55
CA TYR A 146 -3.60 11.74 -5.15
C TYR A 146 -4.61 12.10 -4.06
N GLU A 147 -5.76 12.62 -4.45
CA GLU A 147 -6.87 12.84 -3.51
C GLU A 147 -8.00 11.83 -3.74
N MET A 148 -8.67 11.49 -2.65
CA MET A 148 -9.99 10.87 -2.71
C MET A 148 -11.01 11.93 -3.07
N GLU A 149 -11.84 11.64 -4.05
CA GLU A 149 -12.99 12.46 -4.38
C GLU A 149 -14.28 11.65 -4.29
N ILE A 150 -15.33 12.28 -3.77
CA ILE A 150 -16.70 11.78 -3.88
C ILE A 150 -17.34 12.50 -5.02
N ILE A 151 -17.75 11.75 -6.05
CA ILE A 151 -18.26 12.28 -7.32
C ILE A 151 -19.70 11.88 -7.55
N THR A 152 -20.39 12.72 -8.30
CA THR A 152 -21.74 12.50 -8.81
C THR A 152 -21.89 13.11 -10.19
N GLN A 153 -23.01 12.87 -10.90
CA GLN A 153 -23.29 13.55 -12.16
C GLN A 153 -23.45 15.06 -11.95
N LYS A 154 -23.05 15.85 -12.94
CA LYS A 154 -23.14 17.31 -12.94
C LYS A 154 -24.49 17.85 -12.49
N ASN A 155 -25.57 17.23 -12.92
CA ASN A 155 -26.94 17.65 -12.67
C ASN A 155 -27.58 17.04 -11.43
N SER A 156 -26.84 16.22 -10.65
CA SER A 156 -27.31 15.65 -9.39
C SER A 156 -27.62 16.76 -8.37
N GLU A 157 -28.59 16.53 -7.51
CA GLU A 157 -28.91 17.43 -6.39
C GLU A 157 -27.95 17.30 -5.21
N LEU A 158 -27.16 16.21 -5.14
CA LEU A 158 -26.16 16.00 -4.10
C LEU A 158 -25.06 17.08 -4.18
N SER A 159 -24.73 17.72 -3.08
CA SER A 159 -23.81 18.86 -3.03
C SER A 159 -22.75 18.79 -1.93
N GLY A 160 -22.84 17.79 -1.05
CA GLY A 160 -21.89 17.57 0.06
C GLY A 160 -22.19 16.31 0.84
N LEU A 161 -21.36 16.03 1.84
CA LEU A 161 -21.42 14.78 2.62
C LEU A 161 -22.76 14.53 3.31
N LYS A 162 -23.43 15.59 3.77
CA LYS A 162 -24.74 15.48 4.44
C LYS A 162 -25.86 14.93 3.53
N ASP A 163 -25.71 15.13 2.21
CA ASP A 163 -26.71 14.71 1.23
C ASP A 163 -26.58 13.20 0.92
N LEU A 164 -25.59 12.51 1.52
CA LEU A 164 -25.39 11.08 1.39
C LEU A 164 -26.27 10.26 2.34
N GLU A 165 -26.99 10.91 3.26
CA GLU A 165 -27.95 10.22 4.15
C GLU A 165 -29.06 9.55 3.32
N GLY A 166 -29.17 8.24 3.46
CA GLY A 166 -30.13 7.42 2.72
C GLY A 166 -29.72 7.01 1.32
N GLU A 167 -28.56 7.53 0.82
CA GLU A 167 -28.06 7.18 -0.52
C GLU A 167 -27.28 5.86 -0.53
N THR A 168 -27.12 5.29 -1.73
CA THR A 168 -26.21 4.16 -1.94
C THR A 168 -24.89 4.68 -2.51
N VAL A 169 -23.83 4.63 -1.71
CA VAL A 169 -22.48 5.05 -2.12
C VAL A 169 -21.77 3.89 -2.80
N ALA A 170 -21.33 4.07 -4.04
CA ALA A 170 -20.50 3.09 -4.73
C ALA A 170 -19.04 3.21 -4.27
N PHE A 171 -18.54 2.12 -3.69
CA PHE A 171 -17.15 1.96 -3.30
C PHE A 171 -16.41 1.02 -4.26
N VAL A 172 -15.07 0.97 -4.15
CA VAL A 172 -14.21 0.15 -5.02
C VAL A 172 -14.02 -1.25 -4.43
N SER A 173 -13.36 -1.33 -3.29
CA SER A 173 -13.13 -2.58 -2.55
C SER A 173 -12.79 -2.26 -1.10
N GLN A 174 -12.93 -3.24 -0.20
CA GLN A 174 -12.72 -3.05 1.24
C GLN A 174 -11.28 -2.64 1.62
N THR A 175 -10.28 -2.95 0.80
CA THR A 175 -8.88 -2.56 1.02
C THR A 175 -8.49 -1.29 0.27
N SER A 176 -9.37 -0.68 -0.53
CA SER A 176 -9.09 0.59 -1.20
C SER A 176 -9.07 1.74 -0.20
N ASN A 177 -8.03 2.60 -0.26
CA ASN A 177 -8.00 3.81 0.56
C ASN A 177 -9.09 4.80 0.13
N SER A 178 -9.00 5.36 -1.07
CA SER A 178 -9.95 6.35 -1.57
C SER A 178 -11.31 5.78 -1.97
N GLY A 179 -11.36 4.50 -2.33
CA GLY A 179 -12.60 3.84 -2.72
C GLY A 179 -13.33 3.13 -1.58
N PHE A 180 -12.92 3.29 -0.32
CA PHE A 180 -13.67 2.76 0.83
C PHE A 180 -13.20 3.31 2.18
N LYS A 181 -11.93 3.12 2.57
CA LYS A 181 -11.49 3.36 3.95
C LYS A 181 -11.52 4.84 4.34
N ALA A 182 -10.98 5.72 3.48
CA ALA A 182 -10.97 7.15 3.74
C ALA A 182 -12.38 7.76 3.70
N PRO A 183 -13.23 7.52 2.70
CA PRO A 183 -14.58 8.07 2.72
C PRO A 183 -15.41 7.54 3.89
N SER A 184 -15.30 6.26 4.28
CA SER A 184 -16.00 5.72 5.45
C SER A 184 -15.56 6.40 6.75
N ALA A 185 -14.24 6.61 6.95
CA ALA A 185 -13.72 7.32 8.11
C ALA A 185 -14.19 8.79 8.15
N ILE A 186 -14.24 9.45 7.00
CA ILE A 186 -14.70 10.84 6.87
C ILE A 186 -16.20 10.95 7.17
N LEU A 187 -17.03 10.10 6.56
CA LEU A 187 -18.48 10.08 6.81
C LEU A 187 -18.77 9.85 8.31
N LYS A 188 -18.04 8.93 8.92
CA LYS A 188 -18.16 8.68 10.36
C LYS A 188 -17.70 9.86 11.21
N SER A 189 -16.54 10.46 10.92
CA SER A 189 -15.96 11.52 11.75
C SER A 189 -16.63 12.87 11.58
N GLU A 190 -17.06 13.23 10.36
CA GLU A 190 -17.63 14.54 10.06
C GLU A 190 -19.16 14.57 10.17
N MET A 191 -19.83 13.47 9.80
CA MET A 191 -21.29 13.39 9.78
C MET A 191 -21.87 12.49 10.88
N GLY A 192 -21.07 11.59 11.45
CA GLY A 192 -21.56 10.56 12.37
C GLY A 192 -22.24 9.40 11.62
N PHE A 193 -22.08 9.30 10.30
CA PHE A 193 -22.76 8.30 9.49
C PHE A 193 -22.08 6.95 9.54
N GLU A 194 -22.89 5.91 9.70
CA GLU A 194 -22.47 4.49 9.69
C GLU A 194 -23.08 3.77 8.48
N ALA A 195 -22.24 3.00 7.79
CA ALA A 195 -22.68 2.18 6.64
C ALA A 195 -23.73 1.14 7.07
N GLY A 196 -24.81 1.00 6.32
CA GLY A 196 -25.93 0.12 6.60
C GLY A 196 -26.93 0.67 7.62
N GLU A 197 -26.70 1.86 8.19
CA GLU A 197 -27.62 2.58 9.07
C GLU A 197 -28.04 3.91 8.43
N ASP A 198 -27.07 4.76 8.09
CA ASP A 198 -27.32 6.10 7.56
C ASP A 198 -27.17 6.15 6.02
N TYR A 199 -26.38 5.26 5.44
CA TYR A 199 -26.25 5.09 3.99
C TYR A 199 -25.97 3.65 3.60
N GLU A 200 -26.36 3.27 2.39
CA GLU A 200 -26.10 1.93 1.85
C GLU A 200 -24.76 1.90 1.07
N THR A 201 -24.21 0.71 0.89
CA THR A 201 -22.94 0.53 0.16
C THR A 201 -23.08 -0.48 -0.97
N THR A 202 -22.39 -0.21 -2.08
CA THR A 202 -22.15 -1.19 -3.15
C THR A 202 -20.68 -1.16 -3.55
N PHE A 203 -20.17 -2.24 -4.15
CA PHE A 203 -18.76 -2.34 -4.53
C PHE A 203 -18.63 -2.59 -6.04
N SER A 204 -17.97 -1.68 -6.74
CA SER A 204 -17.74 -1.74 -8.19
C SER A 204 -16.55 -2.62 -8.60
N GLY A 205 -15.66 -2.91 -7.64
CA GLY A 205 -14.43 -3.68 -7.83
C GLY A 205 -13.20 -2.86 -8.24
N ARG A 206 -13.37 -1.77 -9.02
CA ARG A 206 -12.28 -0.92 -9.52
C ARG A 206 -12.73 0.54 -9.65
N HIS A 207 -11.76 1.47 -9.69
CA HIS A 207 -12.05 2.89 -9.80
C HIS A 207 -12.69 3.28 -11.14
N ASP A 208 -12.21 2.72 -12.25
CA ASP A 208 -12.81 2.93 -13.57
C ASP A 208 -14.29 2.53 -13.63
N ASN A 209 -14.64 1.39 -13.01
CA ASN A 209 -16.04 0.96 -12.91
C ASN A 209 -16.90 1.93 -12.08
N SER A 210 -16.37 2.44 -10.94
CA SER A 210 -17.09 3.43 -10.14
C SER A 210 -17.34 4.72 -10.91
N ILE A 211 -16.30 5.22 -11.60
CA ILE A 211 -16.36 6.46 -12.39
C ILE A 211 -17.34 6.30 -13.56
N MET A 212 -17.20 5.21 -14.33
CA MET A 212 -18.12 4.91 -15.43
C MET A 212 -19.55 4.72 -14.95
N GLY A 213 -19.75 4.09 -13.80
CA GLY A 213 -21.08 3.89 -13.22
C GLY A 213 -21.76 5.21 -12.88
N VAL A 214 -21.02 6.19 -12.32
CA VAL A 214 -21.57 7.54 -12.11
C VAL A 214 -21.79 8.26 -13.43
N TYR A 215 -20.81 8.20 -14.35
CA TYR A 215 -20.90 8.87 -15.66
C TYR A 215 -22.12 8.41 -16.46
N ASN A 216 -22.43 7.11 -16.44
CA ASN A 216 -23.57 6.52 -17.13
C ASN A 216 -24.91 6.61 -16.34
N GLY A 217 -24.86 6.98 -15.05
CA GLY A 217 -26.04 7.04 -14.18
C GLY A 217 -26.44 5.69 -13.57
N ASP A 218 -25.55 4.70 -13.57
CA ASP A 218 -25.76 3.41 -12.88
C ASP A 218 -25.58 3.55 -11.35
N TYR A 219 -24.75 4.52 -10.93
CA TYR A 219 -24.55 4.94 -9.55
C TYR A 219 -24.85 6.43 -9.41
N GLU A 220 -25.58 6.82 -8.36
CA GLU A 220 -25.81 8.24 -8.07
C GLU A 220 -24.54 8.92 -7.57
N VAL A 221 -23.74 8.21 -6.77
CA VAL A 221 -22.55 8.73 -6.11
C VAL A 221 -21.50 7.64 -5.93
N ALA A 222 -20.22 8.02 -6.07
CA ALA A 222 -19.10 7.10 -5.85
C ALA A 222 -17.90 7.80 -5.19
N ALA A 223 -17.13 7.05 -4.44
CA ALA A 223 -15.83 7.48 -3.90
C ALA A 223 -14.69 6.88 -4.72
N ILE A 224 -13.81 7.74 -5.23
CA ILE A 224 -12.79 7.38 -6.24
C ILE A 224 -11.41 7.97 -5.92
N ALA A 225 -10.40 7.54 -6.69
CA ALA A 225 -9.10 8.21 -6.80
C ALA A 225 -9.16 9.19 -7.97
N ASN A 226 -8.89 10.47 -7.72
CA ASN A 226 -8.95 11.50 -8.76
C ASN A 226 -7.94 11.26 -9.91
N SER A 227 -6.79 10.66 -9.62
CA SER A 227 -5.79 10.29 -10.63
C SER A 227 -6.35 9.36 -11.69
N VAL A 228 -7.20 8.38 -11.32
CA VAL A 228 -7.88 7.51 -12.28
C VAL A 228 -8.88 8.30 -13.12
N MET A 229 -9.68 9.17 -12.49
CA MET A 229 -10.66 9.99 -13.18
C MET A 229 -10.00 10.93 -14.20
N HIS A 230 -8.87 11.55 -13.84
CA HIS A 230 -8.14 12.42 -14.76
C HIS A 230 -7.55 11.63 -15.96
N ARG A 231 -7.00 10.43 -15.73
CA ARG A 231 -6.52 9.57 -16.84
C ARG A 231 -7.66 9.14 -17.77
N MET A 232 -8.81 8.80 -17.23
CA MET A 232 -9.99 8.45 -18.04
C MET A 232 -10.46 9.63 -18.91
N ASP A 233 -10.40 10.86 -18.41
CA ASP A 233 -10.68 12.07 -19.20
C ASP A 233 -9.61 12.31 -20.28
N ALA A 234 -8.33 12.25 -19.91
CA ALA A 234 -7.21 12.41 -20.83
C ALA A 234 -7.25 11.41 -21.98
N ASN A 235 -7.68 10.17 -21.70
CA ASN A 235 -7.83 9.10 -22.69
C ASN A 235 -9.18 9.17 -23.45
N GLY A 236 -10.04 10.15 -23.13
CA GLY A 236 -11.33 10.35 -23.78
C GLY A 236 -12.41 9.31 -23.45
N ALA A 237 -12.22 8.55 -22.36
CA ALA A 237 -13.21 7.60 -21.88
C ALA A 237 -14.42 8.27 -21.22
N ILE A 238 -14.22 9.45 -20.64
CA ILE A 238 -15.24 10.30 -20.03
C ILE A 238 -14.99 11.77 -20.42
N ASP A 239 -15.96 12.64 -20.11
CA ASP A 239 -15.82 14.10 -20.11
C ASP A 239 -16.04 14.58 -18.67
N LEU A 240 -14.97 15.07 -18.02
CA LEU A 240 -15.03 15.57 -16.64
C LEU A 240 -16.10 16.65 -16.43
N SER A 241 -16.45 17.39 -17.48
CA SER A 241 -17.48 18.44 -17.38
C SER A 241 -18.89 17.90 -17.10
N GLU A 242 -19.11 16.60 -17.27
CA GLU A 242 -20.37 15.91 -16.95
C GLU A 242 -20.41 15.35 -15.52
N LEU A 243 -19.31 15.43 -14.80
CA LEU A 243 -19.19 15.02 -13.41
C LEU A 243 -19.04 16.23 -12.47
N LYS A 244 -19.33 16.01 -11.21
CA LYS A 244 -19.18 16.99 -10.14
C LYS A 244 -18.60 16.34 -8.90
N THR A 245 -17.54 16.93 -8.34
CA THR A 245 -16.99 16.55 -7.06
C THR A 245 -17.75 17.24 -5.93
N ILE A 246 -18.28 16.46 -4.99
CA ILE A 246 -19.00 16.98 -3.81
C ILE A 246 -18.15 16.93 -2.53
N TYR A 247 -17.04 16.20 -2.55
CA TYR A 247 -16.03 16.19 -1.49
C TYR A 247 -14.66 15.83 -2.05
N LYS A 248 -13.60 16.47 -1.53
CA LYS A 248 -12.20 16.21 -1.87
C LYS A 248 -11.37 16.14 -0.59
N SER A 249 -10.58 15.08 -0.45
CA SER A 249 -9.71 14.87 0.71
C SER A 249 -8.41 15.65 0.64
N GLN A 250 -7.61 15.53 1.70
CA GLN A 250 -6.18 15.80 1.63
C GLN A 250 -5.48 14.83 0.68
N THR A 251 -4.24 15.16 0.29
CA THR A 251 -3.39 14.28 -0.53
C THR A 251 -2.97 13.05 0.27
N PHE A 252 -3.06 11.89 -0.37
CA PHE A 252 -2.58 10.60 0.13
C PHE A 252 -1.36 10.13 -0.66
N PRO A 253 -0.45 9.33 -0.08
CA PRO A 253 0.60 8.67 -0.84
C PRO A 253 -0.04 7.75 -1.90
N THR A 254 0.60 7.65 -3.07
CA THR A 254 0.11 6.82 -4.17
C THR A 254 0.51 5.34 -3.99
N THR A 255 0.57 4.57 -5.07
CA THR A 255 1.00 3.17 -5.09
C THR A 255 2.40 3.01 -4.50
N ALA A 256 2.59 2.09 -3.53
CA ALA A 256 3.91 1.71 -3.05
C ALA A 256 4.49 0.56 -3.88
N TYR A 257 5.71 0.75 -4.36
CA TYR A 257 6.49 -0.35 -4.92
C TYR A 257 7.25 -1.06 -3.81
N SER A 258 7.05 -2.36 -3.75
CA SER A 258 7.52 -3.20 -2.66
C SER A 258 8.18 -4.46 -3.20
N TYR A 259 9.13 -5.01 -2.45
CA TYR A 259 9.67 -6.35 -2.69
C TYR A 259 9.46 -7.25 -1.47
N VAL A 260 9.55 -8.56 -1.62
CA VAL A 260 9.41 -9.51 -0.51
C VAL A 260 10.59 -9.40 0.47
N ASN A 261 10.33 -9.41 1.79
CA ASN A 261 11.36 -9.19 2.83
C ASN A 261 12.55 -10.14 2.75
N ASN A 262 12.32 -11.37 2.30
CA ASN A 262 13.37 -12.38 2.17
C ASN A 262 14.15 -12.29 0.83
N MET A 263 13.98 -11.24 0.04
CA MET A 263 14.77 -11.08 -1.18
C MET A 263 16.25 -10.96 -0.85
N HIS A 264 17.09 -11.73 -1.57
CA HIS A 264 18.54 -11.69 -1.39
C HIS A 264 19.06 -10.24 -1.46
N PRO A 265 19.87 -9.76 -0.48
CA PRO A 265 20.27 -8.35 -0.37
C PRO A 265 20.86 -7.75 -1.64
N GLY A 266 21.72 -8.52 -2.34
CA GLY A 266 22.31 -8.08 -3.60
C GLY A 266 21.28 -7.93 -4.72
N LEU A 267 20.18 -8.73 -4.71
CA LEU A 267 19.10 -8.58 -5.67
C LEU A 267 18.23 -7.38 -5.30
N ALA A 268 17.88 -7.19 -4.01
CA ALA A 268 17.12 -6.04 -3.53
C ALA A 268 17.79 -4.70 -3.88
N GLN A 269 19.14 -4.62 -3.75
CA GLN A 269 19.89 -3.44 -4.16
C GLN A 269 19.79 -3.17 -5.67
N LYS A 270 19.84 -4.22 -6.51
CA LYS A 270 19.68 -4.09 -7.95
C LYS A 270 18.25 -3.66 -8.33
N VAL A 271 17.23 -4.21 -7.64
CA VAL A 271 15.84 -3.81 -7.81
C VAL A 271 15.67 -2.32 -7.48
N LYS A 272 16.13 -1.87 -6.31
CA LYS A 272 16.10 -0.44 -5.96
C LYS A 272 16.82 0.41 -6.99
N LYS A 273 18.01 -0.04 -7.46
CA LYS A 273 18.75 0.65 -8.51
C LYS A 273 17.93 0.78 -9.78
N ALA A 274 17.26 -0.28 -10.24
CA ALA A 274 16.44 -0.22 -11.44
C ALA A 274 15.33 0.83 -11.33
N PHE A 275 14.62 0.90 -10.20
CA PHE A 275 13.61 1.94 -10.00
C PHE A 275 14.19 3.36 -10.05
N PHE A 276 15.28 3.63 -9.35
CA PHE A 276 15.83 4.99 -9.22
C PHE A 276 16.73 5.42 -10.39
N THR A 277 16.99 4.54 -11.35
CA THR A 277 17.77 4.87 -12.57
C THR A 277 16.97 4.71 -13.85
N PHE A 278 15.67 4.42 -13.75
CA PHE A 278 14.79 4.33 -14.91
C PHE A 278 14.59 5.73 -15.52
N ASP A 279 14.84 5.85 -16.80
CA ASP A 279 14.56 7.06 -17.57
C ASP A 279 13.15 6.93 -18.15
N TRP A 280 12.25 7.77 -17.69
CA TRP A 280 10.84 7.75 -18.08
C TRP A 280 10.60 8.29 -19.50
N SER A 281 11.54 9.12 -19.99
CA SER A 281 11.36 9.88 -21.23
C SER A 281 11.09 9.00 -22.44
N GLY A 282 9.95 9.19 -23.08
CA GLY A 282 9.50 8.46 -24.26
C GLY A 282 9.08 7.01 -24.00
N THR A 283 8.86 6.63 -22.75
CA THR A 283 8.48 5.27 -22.37
C THR A 283 6.96 5.08 -22.27
N SER A 284 6.56 3.81 -22.21
CA SER A 284 5.16 3.42 -21.97
C SER A 284 4.64 3.86 -20.60
N LEU A 285 5.51 4.01 -19.58
CA LEU A 285 5.11 4.54 -18.27
C LEU A 285 4.80 6.05 -18.35
N GLU A 286 5.63 6.85 -18.99
CA GLU A 286 5.35 8.27 -19.20
C GLU A 286 4.04 8.49 -19.96
N ALA A 287 3.75 7.61 -20.94
CA ALA A 287 2.52 7.70 -21.71
C ALA A 287 1.26 7.33 -20.91
N GLU A 288 1.38 6.52 -19.85
CA GLU A 288 0.24 6.03 -19.06
C GLU A 288 -0.01 6.84 -17.77
N PHE A 289 1.07 7.33 -17.13
CA PHE A 289 0.98 8.00 -15.84
C PHE A 289 1.44 9.46 -15.95
N ASP A 290 0.87 10.34 -15.13
CA ASP A 290 1.25 11.75 -15.04
C ASP A 290 2.52 11.95 -14.17
N ASP A 291 3.17 10.86 -13.77
CA ASP A 291 4.39 10.85 -12.98
C ASP A 291 5.62 10.73 -13.90
N GLU A 292 6.79 11.16 -13.42
CA GLU A 292 8.03 11.26 -14.23
C GLU A 292 9.23 10.58 -13.57
N GLN A 293 9.09 10.12 -12.33
CA GLN A 293 10.16 9.45 -11.60
C GLN A 293 9.64 8.52 -10.49
N PHE A 294 10.55 7.67 -9.99
CA PHE A 294 10.36 6.96 -8.73
C PHE A 294 11.15 7.67 -7.63
N ILE A 295 10.51 7.93 -6.50
CA ILE A 295 11.16 8.48 -5.31
C ILE A 295 11.25 7.44 -4.20
N PRO A 296 12.31 7.47 -3.36
CA PRO A 296 12.40 6.60 -2.20
C PRO A 296 11.38 6.99 -1.14
N ILE A 297 10.85 5.98 -0.45
CA ILE A 297 9.90 6.17 0.64
C ILE A 297 10.37 5.46 1.91
N ASP A 298 9.88 5.95 3.03
CA ASP A 298 9.87 5.32 4.35
C ASP A 298 8.42 4.96 4.70
N TYR A 299 8.14 3.66 4.86
CA TYR A 299 6.77 3.19 5.10
C TYR A 299 6.17 3.77 6.39
N LYS A 300 6.96 3.83 7.45
CA LYS A 300 6.51 4.31 8.75
C LYS A 300 6.00 5.75 8.67
N THR A 301 6.68 6.60 7.91
CA THR A 301 6.34 8.02 7.76
C THR A 301 5.25 8.23 6.71
N TYR A 302 5.46 7.75 5.48
CA TYR A 302 4.56 8.04 4.38
C TYR A 302 3.17 7.40 4.53
N TRP A 303 3.09 6.22 5.16
CA TRP A 303 1.83 5.49 5.38
C TRP A 303 1.18 5.74 6.75
N GLU A 304 1.69 6.66 7.58
CA GLU A 304 1.09 6.97 8.88
C GLU A 304 -0.37 7.40 8.78
N VAL A 305 -0.71 8.22 7.78
CA VAL A 305 -2.09 8.66 7.53
C VAL A 305 -3.01 7.48 7.22
N ILE A 306 -2.53 6.50 6.43
CA ILE A 306 -3.32 5.32 6.07
C ILE A 306 -3.54 4.41 7.27
N ARG A 307 -2.49 4.14 8.07
CA ARG A 307 -2.63 3.39 9.33
C ARG A 307 -3.55 4.10 10.34
N THR A 308 -3.58 5.41 10.31
CA THR A 308 -4.50 6.19 11.16
C THR A 308 -5.95 6.03 10.71
N ILE A 309 -6.22 6.05 9.41
CA ILE A 309 -7.53 5.76 8.82
C ILE A 309 -7.95 4.31 9.15
N ASP A 310 -7.03 3.35 9.02
CA ASP A 310 -7.28 1.96 9.34
C ASP A 310 -7.68 1.76 10.80
N ARG A 311 -6.97 2.38 11.74
CA ARG A 311 -7.32 2.36 13.16
C ARG A 311 -8.69 3.00 13.42
N ALA A 312 -9.02 4.12 12.76
CA ALA A 312 -10.31 4.77 12.91
C ALA A 312 -11.49 3.89 12.44
N ASN A 313 -11.24 3.08 11.41
CA ASN A 313 -12.21 2.10 10.89
C ASN A 313 -12.17 0.74 11.62
N GLY A 314 -11.30 0.54 12.62
CA GLY A 314 -11.15 -0.72 13.32
C GLY A 314 -10.60 -1.85 12.43
N VAL A 315 -9.80 -1.51 11.42
CA VAL A 315 -9.18 -2.50 10.52
C VAL A 315 -8.14 -3.32 11.27
N GLU A 316 -8.21 -4.63 11.13
CA GLU A 316 -7.21 -5.59 11.60
C GLU A 316 -6.54 -6.25 10.38
N TYR A 317 -5.22 -6.33 10.40
CA TYR A 317 -4.46 -6.98 9.32
C TYR A 317 -4.36 -8.49 9.58
N LYS A 318 -5.17 -9.27 8.84
CA LYS A 318 -5.26 -10.75 8.98
C LYS A 318 -5.15 -11.44 7.64
#